data_f90de8e34d247a10595f65a2a236d01a
#
_entry.id   f90de8e34d247a10595f65a2a236d01a
#
_cell.length_a   1.000
_cell.length_b   1.000
_cell.length_c   1.000
_cell.angle_alpha   90.00
_cell.angle_beta   90.00
_cell.angle_gamma   90.00
#
_symmetry.space_group_name_H-M   'P 1'
#
loop_
_entity.id
_entity.type
_entity.pdbx_description
1 polymer ?
#
loop_
_entity_poly.entity_id
_entity_poly.type
_entity_poly.pdbx_seq_one_letter_code
_entity_poly.pdbx_strand_id
1 'polypeptide(L)'
;MKKKTYYYENRTFEVEVYNECCGCLLTIYVNEVIRPNRKFFGRTKQFYTDYVILDQYSSVDEAVKSVIAEGLKVEEQTKQVNKKWEEWSKETN
;
A
#
# COMPACT_ATOMS: atom_id res chain seq x y z
N MET A 1 0.26 15.52 -9.81
CA MET A 1 -0.27 14.38 -9.08
C MET A 1 -1.19 13.57 -9.97
N LYS A 2 -1.01 12.27 -9.99
CA LYS A 2 -1.87 11.35 -10.74
C LYS A 2 -2.48 10.36 -9.76
N LYS A 3 -3.73 10.00 -9.99
CA LYS A 3 -4.46 9.09 -9.13
C LYS A 3 -5.08 7.98 -9.97
N LYS A 4 -4.98 6.76 -9.49
CA LYS A 4 -5.53 5.60 -10.20
C LYS A 4 -5.97 4.55 -9.20
N THR A 5 -6.97 3.76 -9.58
CA THR A 5 -7.52 2.70 -8.74
C THR A 5 -7.02 1.35 -9.23
N TYR A 6 -6.60 0.50 -8.28
CA TYR A 6 -6.13 -0.85 -8.57
C TYR A 6 -6.96 -1.85 -7.78
N TYR A 7 -7.24 -2.97 -8.40
CA TYR A 7 -8.06 -4.02 -7.81
C TYR A 7 -7.24 -5.28 -7.62
N TYR A 8 -7.23 -5.79 -6.38
CA TYR A 8 -6.53 -7.03 -6.04
C TYR A 8 -7.50 -7.94 -5.30
N GLU A 9 -8.01 -8.95 -5.99
CA GLU A 9 -8.99 -9.86 -5.44
C GLU A 9 -10.20 -9.09 -4.93
N ASN A 10 -10.44 -9.11 -3.62
CA ASN A 10 -11.57 -8.39 -3.03
C ASN A 10 -11.15 -7.07 -2.39
N ARG A 11 -9.94 -6.59 -2.70
CA ARG A 11 -9.43 -5.36 -2.14
C ARG A 11 -9.27 -4.30 -3.23
N THR A 12 -9.50 -3.07 -2.87
CA THR A 12 -9.38 -1.94 -3.78
C THR A 12 -8.39 -0.94 -3.22
N PHE A 13 -7.44 -0.53 -4.05
CA PHE A 13 -6.44 0.45 -3.63
C PHE A 13 -6.53 1.68 -4.51
N GLU A 14 -6.50 2.83 -3.87
CA GLU A 14 -6.43 4.11 -4.56
C GLU A 14 -5.00 4.61 -4.42
N VAL A 15 -4.35 4.82 -5.54
CA VAL A 15 -2.92 5.15 -5.57
C VAL A 15 -2.72 6.55 -6.08
N GLU A 16 -1.95 7.33 -5.35
CA GLU A 16 -1.56 8.68 -5.75
C GLU A 16 -0.08 8.68 -6.04
N VAL A 17 0.29 9.15 -7.21
CA VAL A 17 1.68 9.21 -7.64
C VAL A 17 2.11 10.65 -7.81
N TYR A 18 3.17 11.02 -7.13
CA TYR A 18 3.77 12.34 -7.24
C TYR A 18 5.14 12.22 -7.88
N ASN A 19 5.35 13.03 -8.91
CA ASN A 19 6.64 13.09 -9.57
C ASN A 19 7.48 14.14 -8.85
N GLU A 20 8.38 13.68 -8.03
CA GLU A 20 9.28 14.58 -7.32
C GLU A 20 10.39 15.06 -8.26
N CYS A 21 11.16 15.98 -7.81
CA CYS A 21 12.17 16.68 -8.58
C CYS A 21 12.90 15.80 -9.60
N CYS A 22 13.24 16.36 -10.75
CA CYS A 22 14.03 15.73 -11.82
C CYS A 22 13.36 14.63 -12.62
N GLY A 23 12.10 14.31 -12.34
CA GLY A 23 11.34 13.40 -13.16
C GLY A 23 11.62 11.92 -12.99
N CYS A 24 12.65 11.54 -12.24
CA CYS A 24 12.99 10.13 -12.07
C CYS A 24 12.55 9.56 -10.72
N LEU A 25 12.29 10.42 -9.76
CA LEU A 25 11.89 9.98 -8.42
C LEU A 25 10.38 10.14 -8.26
N LEU A 26 9.72 9.06 -7.92
CA LEU A 26 8.29 9.06 -7.68
C LEU A 26 7.99 8.75 -6.23
N THR A 27 7.02 9.49 -5.67
CA THR A 27 6.45 9.13 -4.37
C THR A 27 5.11 8.49 -4.65
N ILE A 28 4.93 7.29 -4.14
CA ILE A 28 3.72 6.50 -4.39
C ILE A 28 3.01 6.26 -3.07
N TYR A 29 1.82 6.83 -2.95
CA TYR A 29 0.97 6.63 -1.78
C TYR A 29 -0.12 5.64 -2.14
N VAL A 30 -0.16 4.54 -1.41
CA VAL A 30 -1.18 3.51 -1.61
C VAL A 30 -2.15 3.58 -0.44
N ASN A 31 -3.41 3.82 -0.75
CA ASN A 31 -4.48 3.86 0.25
C ASN A 31 -5.47 2.76 -0.08
N GLU A 32 -5.93 2.06 0.93
CA GLU A 32 -6.95 1.04 0.73
C GLU A 32 -8.32 1.66 0.87
N VAL A 33 -9.20 1.37 -0.09
CA VAL A 33 -10.58 1.84 -0.04
C VAL A 33 -11.37 0.90 0.84
N ILE A 34 -11.83 1.42 1.96
CA ILE A 34 -12.68 0.65 2.88
C ILE A 34 -14.10 1.03 2.57
N ARG A 35 -14.87 0.09 2.07
CA ARG A 35 -16.25 0.36 1.74
C ARG A 35 -17.08 0.43 2.99
N PRO A 36 -17.70 1.56 3.24
CA PRO A 36 -18.62 1.66 4.35
C PRO A 36 -19.85 0.83 4.04
N ASN A 37 -20.54 0.47 5.04
CA ASN A 37 -21.86 -0.12 4.88
C ASN A 37 -22.75 0.91 4.25
N ARG A 38 -23.14 0.68 2.99
CA ARG A 38 -24.13 1.50 2.32
C ARG A 38 -23.67 2.86 1.95
N LYS A 39 -24.40 3.57 1.45
CA LYS A 39 -24.58 4.86 0.85
C LYS A 39 -23.53 5.93 1.07
N PHE A 40 -22.46 5.75 1.75
CA PHE A 40 -21.50 6.80 1.94
C PHE A 40 -20.30 6.63 1.08
N PHE A 41 -19.59 7.73 0.93
CA PHE A 41 -18.35 7.76 0.22
C PHE A 41 -17.40 6.71 0.80
N GLY A 42 -16.68 6.07 -0.06
CA GLY A 42 -15.66 5.16 0.37
C GLY A 42 -14.65 5.89 1.22
N ARG A 43 -14.32 5.33 2.35
CA ARG A 43 -13.22 5.82 3.15
C ARG A 43 -11.95 5.20 2.66
N THR A 44 -10.86 5.94 2.74
CA THR A 44 -9.57 5.39 2.46
C THR A 44 -8.77 5.32 3.74
N LYS A 45 -7.93 4.31 3.83
CA LYS A 45 -7.02 4.09 4.93
C LYS A 45 -5.63 4.00 4.35
N GLN A 46 -4.67 4.69 4.94
CA GLN A 46 -3.30 4.61 4.48
C GLN A 46 -2.81 3.17 4.58
N PHE A 47 -2.28 2.66 3.48
CA PHE A 47 -1.83 1.28 3.41
C PHE A 47 -0.31 1.20 3.35
N TYR A 48 0.30 1.87 2.38
CA TYR A 48 1.74 1.82 2.20
C TYR A 48 2.21 3.00 1.37
N THR A 49 3.39 3.49 1.66
CA THR A 49 3.99 4.59 0.91
C THR A 49 5.44 4.23 0.61
N ASP A 50 5.87 4.49 -0.61
CA ASP A 50 7.26 4.24 -0.96
C ASP A 50 7.74 5.27 -1.96
N TYR A 51 9.06 5.38 -2.03
CA TYR A 51 9.75 6.23 -2.98
C TYR A 51 10.48 5.32 -3.95
N VAL A 52 10.24 5.51 -5.23
CA VAL A 52 10.83 4.64 -6.24
C VAL A 52 11.55 5.45 -7.30
N ILE A 53 12.56 4.86 -7.89
CA ILE A 53 13.29 5.45 -9.01
C ILE A 53 12.69 4.86 -10.27
N LEU A 54 12.08 5.71 -11.08
CA LEU A 54 11.33 5.26 -12.26
C LEU A 54 12.19 4.46 -13.23
N ASP A 55 13.46 4.81 -13.34
CA ASP A 55 14.37 4.11 -14.26
C ASP A 55 14.49 2.62 -14.00
N GLN A 56 14.15 2.17 -12.79
CA GLN A 56 14.24 0.76 -12.43
C GLN A 56 13.02 -0.03 -12.89
N TYR A 57 12.03 0.63 -13.49
CA TYR A 57 10.80 0.00 -13.93
C TYR A 57 10.51 0.35 -15.37
N SER A 58 9.82 -0.52 -16.07
CA SER A 58 9.49 -0.25 -17.47
C SER A 58 8.34 0.74 -17.61
N SER A 59 7.56 0.95 -16.55
CA SER A 59 6.46 1.91 -16.58
C SER A 59 6.09 2.32 -15.17
N VAL A 60 5.35 3.42 -15.06
CA VAL A 60 4.81 3.84 -13.76
C VAL A 60 3.86 2.79 -13.21
N ASP A 61 3.09 2.15 -14.08
CA ASP A 61 2.15 1.12 -13.66
C ASP A 61 2.88 -0.05 -13.00
N GLU A 62 4.00 -0.47 -13.56
CA GLU A 62 4.79 -1.53 -12.94
C GLU A 62 5.38 -1.11 -11.60
N ALA A 63 5.85 0.12 -11.50
CA ALA A 63 6.36 0.66 -10.25
C ALA A 63 5.26 0.64 -9.17
N VAL A 64 4.06 1.06 -9.53
CA VAL A 64 2.92 1.07 -8.61
C VAL A 64 2.57 -0.34 -8.16
N LYS A 65 2.51 -1.28 -9.09
CA LYS A 65 2.19 -2.67 -8.75
C LYS A 65 3.24 -3.26 -7.82
N SER A 66 4.51 -2.92 -8.04
CA SER A 66 5.60 -3.36 -7.17
C SER A 66 5.43 -2.81 -5.76
N VAL A 67 5.04 -1.55 -5.63
CA VAL A 67 4.83 -0.93 -4.32
C VAL A 67 3.64 -1.58 -3.60
N ILE A 68 2.56 -1.86 -4.32
CA ILE A 68 1.41 -2.55 -3.71
C ILE A 68 1.82 -3.94 -3.22
N ALA A 69 2.56 -4.67 -4.05
CA ALA A 69 3.03 -6.01 -3.67
C ALA A 69 3.90 -5.96 -2.42
N GLU A 70 4.77 -4.97 -2.33
CA GLU A 70 5.62 -4.79 -1.15
C GLU A 70 4.78 -4.47 0.08
N GLY A 71 3.78 -3.62 -0.06
CA GLY A 71 2.87 -3.29 1.02
C GLY A 71 2.12 -4.50 1.53
N LEU A 72 1.66 -5.36 0.63
CA LEU A 72 0.97 -6.60 1.00
C LEU A 72 1.92 -7.54 1.76
N LYS A 73 3.16 -7.61 1.33
CA LYS A 73 4.16 -8.43 1.98
C LYS A 73 4.46 -7.93 3.40
N VAL A 74 4.60 -6.62 3.56
CA VAL A 74 4.82 -6.01 4.87
C VAL A 74 3.64 -6.26 5.78
N GLU A 75 2.42 -6.15 5.25
CA GLU A 75 1.21 -6.43 6.03
C GLU A 75 1.23 -7.85 6.57
N GLU A 76 1.58 -8.82 5.75
CA GLU A 76 1.64 -10.21 6.17
C GLU A 76 2.71 -10.42 7.23
N GLN A 77 3.88 -9.82 7.05
CA GLN A 77 4.96 -9.91 8.03
C GLN A 77 4.55 -9.31 9.37
N THR A 78 3.81 -8.20 9.33
CA THR A 78 3.33 -7.54 10.55
C THR A 78 2.37 -8.44 11.32
N LYS A 79 1.49 -9.14 10.61
CA LYS A 79 0.58 -10.08 11.25
C LYS A 79 1.32 -11.20 11.97
N GLN A 80 2.36 -11.72 11.34
CA GLN A 80 3.16 -12.79 11.93
C GLN A 80 3.91 -12.32 13.17
N VAL A 81 4.46 -11.11 13.11
CA VAL A 81 5.17 -10.54 14.25
C VAL A 81 4.22 -10.31 15.41
N ASN A 82 3.05 -9.78 15.14
CA ASN A 82 2.04 -9.53 16.17
C ASN A 82 1.60 -10.84 16.83
N LYS A 83 1.47 -11.90 16.05
CA LYS A 83 1.09 -13.21 16.59
C LYS A 83 2.16 -13.73 17.53
N LYS A 84 3.41 -13.63 17.14
CA LYS A 84 4.53 -14.07 17.99
C LYS A 84 4.61 -13.27 19.28
N TRP A 85 4.37 -11.96 19.17
CA TRP A 85 4.36 -11.09 20.33
C TRP A 85 3.25 -11.48 21.31
N GLU A 86 2.08 -11.77 20.82
CA GLU A 86 0.96 -12.18 21.64
C GLU A 86 1.25 -13.49 22.36
N GLU A 87 1.83 -14.45 21.66
CA GLU A 87 2.19 -15.72 22.25
C GLU A 87 3.20 -15.54 23.39
N TRP A 88 4.22 -14.72 23.14
CA TRP A 88 5.22 -14.44 24.15
C TRP A 88 4.60 -13.74 25.38
N SER A 89 3.70 -12.80 25.14
CA SER A 89 3.05 -12.05 26.22
C SER A 89 2.22 -12.96 27.13
N LYS A 90 1.62 -13.99 26.56
CA LYS A 90 0.84 -14.96 27.33
C LYS A 90 1.73 -15.80 28.21
N GLU A 91 2.90 -16.12 27.74
CA GLU A 91 3.83 -16.98 28.50
C GLU A 91 4.45 -16.26 29.69
N THR A 92 4.52 -14.95 29.65
CA THR A 92 5.17 -14.20 30.71
C THR A 92 4.26 -13.80 31.86
N ASN A 93 3.05 -14.23 31.84
CA ASN A 93 2.13 -13.94 32.96
C ASN A 93 2.26 -14.92 34.08
#